data_dcfe2635156f91bdaa134b7d03674ecb
#
_entry.id   dcfe2635156f91bdaa134b7d03674ecb
#
_cell.length_a   1.000
_cell.length_b   1.000
_cell.length_c   1.000
_cell.angle_alpha   90.00
_cell.angle_beta   90.00
_cell.angle_gamma   90.00
#
_symmetry.space_group_name_H-M   'P 1'
#
loop_
_entity.id
_entity.type
_entity.pdbx_description
1 polymer ?
#
loop_
_entity_poly.entity_id
_entity_poly.type
_entity_poly.pdbx_seq_one_letter_code
_entity_poly.pdbx_strand_id
1 'polypeptide(L)'
;MLAWSFSQVSNKIKNYTAFILCLSFLWGCCDCVPQSKAYEADQMILVPAGEFIMGTNKIDTEDTHKKIGAVKPLYLDQHPERKIFLDEYYIDQYEVTNAEYSHFLEVSQFTDLPAHWQDGVFPKEQGDHPVTQVTWWEAWSYCQSNGKQLPTEEQWEKAARGPAGLPFPWGEKYIKGKANVGIEGDRKTMPVTAYPEDASPYKVMGLSGNVMEWTLDWYLPYPGNTRKEFRFGKVFKVLRGNGFQKAGHYFLEAYRYSFSRTEANPNDFFENVGFRCSSKY
;
A
#
# COMPACT_ATOMS: atom_id res chain seq x y z
N MET A 1 -36.59 48.80 8.29
CA MET A 1 -37.84 48.77 7.50
C MET A 1 -37.57 48.04 6.22
N LEU A 2 -38.28 47.03 5.99
CA LEU A 2 -38.75 46.24 4.88
C LEU A 2 -38.46 44.75 5.08
N ALA A 3 -39.52 44.12 5.60
CA ALA A 3 -39.72 42.66 5.60
C ALA A 3 -40.11 42.24 4.18
N TRP A 4 -39.64 41.04 3.77
CA TRP A 4 -40.30 40.30 2.69
C TRP A 4 -40.59 38.88 3.12
N SER A 5 -41.82 38.54 2.84
CA SER A 5 -42.59 37.42 3.33
C SER A 5 -42.29 36.11 2.59
N PHE A 6 -42.46 35.02 3.35
CA PHE A 6 -42.68 33.66 2.84
C PHE A 6 -43.92 33.57 1.96
N SER A 7 -43.81 32.93 0.81
CA SER A 7 -44.99 32.34 0.16
C SER A 7 -44.67 30.98 -0.45
N GLN A 8 -45.41 30.05 0.00
CA GLN A 8 -45.64 28.65 -0.37
C GLN A 8 -45.53 28.32 -1.86
N VAL A 9 -44.97 27.14 -2.15
CA VAL A 9 -45.40 26.33 -3.30
C VAL A 9 -45.64 24.89 -2.84
N SER A 10 -46.90 24.52 -2.97
CA SER A 10 -47.52 23.26 -2.64
C SER A 10 -47.35 22.21 -3.73
N ASN A 11 -47.14 20.96 -3.31
CA ASN A 11 -47.55 19.66 -3.87
C ASN A 11 -47.85 19.52 -5.39
N LYS A 12 -47.15 18.56 -6.01
CA LYS A 12 -47.79 17.58 -6.91
C LYS A 12 -47.02 16.25 -6.93
N ILE A 13 -47.51 15.31 -6.15
CA ILE A 13 -47.23 13.87 -6.29
C ILE A 13 -48.06 13.37 -7.48
N LYS A 14 -47.43 12.76 -8.48
CA LYS A 14 -48.13 11.92 -9.47
C LYS A 14 -47.56 10.51 -9.44
N ASN A 15 -48.42 9.62 -8.95
CA ASN A 15 -48.25 8.16 -9.03
C ASN A 15 -48.27 7.72 -10.50
N TYR A 16 -47.29 6.93 -10.92
CA TYR A 16 -47.35 6.06 -12.09
C TYR A 16 -47.15 4.62 -11.64
N THR A 17 -48.24 3.90 -11.55
CA THR A 17 -48.27 2.45 -11.49
C THR A 17 -48.11 1.92 -12.91
N ALA A 18 -47.00 1.27 -13.22
CA ALA A 18 -46.84 0.55 -14.47
C ALA A 18 -46.86 -0.96 -14.20
N PHE A 19 -47.93 -1.59 -14.68
CA PHE A 19 -48.05 -3.04 -14.80
C PHE A 19 -47.02 -3.53 -15.83
N ILE A 20 -46.14 -4.45 -15.46
CA ILE A 20 -45.33 -5.21 -16.41
C ILE A 20 -45.79 -6.67 -16.38
N LEU A 21 -46.38 -7.12 -17.49
CA LEU A 21 -46.66 -8.52 -17.75
C LEU A 21 -45.34 -9.33 -17.86
N CYS A 22 -45.27 -10.43 -17.11
CA CYS A 22 -44.30 -11.49 -17.36
C CYS A 22 -44.64 -12.25 -18.61
N LEU A 23 -43.74 -12.23 -19.59
CA LEU A 23 -43.66 -13.20 -20.65
C LEU A 23 -42.39 -14.03 -20.46
N SER A 24 -42.59 -15.27 -20.05
CA SER A 24 -41.60 -16.33 -19.95
C SER A 24 -41.11 -16.75 -21.34
N PHE A 25 -39.80 -16.58 -21.60
CA PHE A 25 -39.08 -17.35 -22.61
C PHE A 25 -37.87 -18.02 -21.99
N LEU A 26 -37.93 -19.35 -21.95
CA LEU A 26 -36.84 -20.27 -21.72
C LEU A 26 -35.83 -20.19 -22.84
N TRP A 27 -34.55 -20.09 -22.52
CA TRP A 27 -33.35 -20.69 -23.15
C TRP A 27 -32.13 -20.00 -22.56
N GLY A 28 -31.34 -20.61 -21.70
CA GLY A 28 -30.31 -21.56 -22.00
C GLY A 28 -28.94 -20.90 -21.84
N CYS A 29 -28.07 -21.46 -21.00
CA CYS A 29 -26.65 -21.17 -20.82
C CYS A 29 -26.34 -19.84 -20.10
N CYS A 30 -26.45 -19.88 -18.79
CA CYS A 30 -25.68 -19.00 -17.95
C CYS A 30 -24.26 -19.59 -17.86
N ASP A 31 -23.35 -19.08 -18.69
CA ASP A 31 -21.93 -19.28 -18.48
C ASP A 31 -21.60 -18.70 -17.09
N CYS A 32 -21.31 -19.58 -16.15
CA CYS A 32 -20.74 -19.20 -14.86
C CYS A 32 -19.34 -18.63 -15.10
N VAL A 33 -19.27 -17.35 -15.44
CA VAL A 33 -18.05 -16.59 -15.23
C VAL A 33 -17.80 -16.64 -13.73
N PRO A 34 -16.65 -17.14 -13.26
CA PRO A 34 -16.32 -17.09 -11.86
C PRO A 34 -16.34 -15.61 -11.45
N GLN A 35 -17.28 -15.25 -10.60
CA GLN A 35 -17.27 -13.94 -9.96
C GLN A 35 -15.93 -13.82 -9.23
N SER A 36 -15.05 -12.98 -9.74
CA SER A 36 -13.91 -12.50 -8.97
C SER A 36 -14.49 -12.01 -7.65
N LYS A 37 -13.94 -12.53 -6.54
CA LYS A 37 -14.34 -12.10 -5.20
C LYS A 37 -14.30 -10.57 -5.23
N ALA A 38 -15.45 -9.92 -5.03
CA ALA A 38 -15.52 -8.47 -5.04
C ALA A 38 -14.52 -7.95 -3.99
N TYR A 39 -13.70 -6.99 -4.40
CA TYR A 39 -12.84 -6.24 -3.50
C TYR A 39 -13.74 -5.58 -2.45
N GLU A 40 -13.57 -5.97 -1.20
CA GLU A 40 -14.22 -5.31 -0.08
C GLU A 40 -13.28 -4.19 0.37
N ALA A 41 -13.62 -2.96 0.02
CA ALA A 41 -12.94 -1.78 0.52
C ALA A 41 -12.88 -1.82 2.06
N ASP A 42 -11.77 -1.36 2.64
CA ASP A 42 -11.58 -1.28 4.10
C ASP A 42 -11.38 -2.64 4.84
N GLN A 43 -11.14 -3.74 4.13
CA GLN A 43 -10.85 -5.00 4.80
C GLN A 43 -9.50 -4.94 5.51
N MET A 44 -9.53 -5.01 6.86
CA MET A 44 -8.32 -5.10 7.66
C MET A 44 -8.04 -6.54 8.10
N ILE A 45 -6.77 -6.87 8.18
CA ILE A 45 -6.27 -8.18 8.63
C ILE A 45 -5.71 -8.03 10.05
N LEU A 46 -6.17 -8.89 10.95
CA LEU A 46 -5.58 -9.01 12.29
C LEU A 46 -4.21 -9.70 12.20
N VAL A 47 -3.17 -9.01 12.63
CA VAL A 47 -1.84 -9.58 12.87
C VAL A 47 -1.72 -9.85 14.38
N PRO A 48 -1.66 -11.12 14.81
CA PRO A 48 -1.71 -11.45 16.23
C PRO A 48 -0.47 -10.98 16.99
N ALA A 49 -0.64 -10.75 18.30
CA ALA A 49 0.48 -10.47 19.19
C ALA A 49 1.52 -11.60 19.14
N GLY A 50 2.77 -11.23 19.29
CA GLY A 50 3.86 -12.22 19.35
C GLY A 50 5.19 -11.70 18.80
N GLU A 51 6.21 -12.51 19.00
CA GLU A 51 7.55 -12.25 18.51
C GLU A 51 7.66 -12.48 16.99
N PHE A 52 8.53 -11.73 16.36
CA PHE A 52 8.94 -11.96 14.97
C PHE A 52 10.40 -11.54 14.76
N ILE A 53 10.97 -11.96 13.64
CA ILE A 53 12.33 -11.62 13.25
C ILE A 53 12.30 -10.39 12.34
N MET A 54 12.91 -9.29 12.78
CA MET A 54 13.05 -8.04 12.05
C MET A 54 14.49 -7.82 11.59
N GLY A 55 14.65 -7.27 10.39
CA GLY A 55 15.95 -7.01 9.81
C GLY A 55 16.66 -8.25 9.29
N THR A 56 17.96 -8.18 9.14
CA THR A 56 18.77 -9.28 8.61
C THR A 56 20.21 -9.18 9.07
N ASN A 57 20.91 -10.34 9.12
CA ASN A 57 22.38 -10.40 9.25
C ASN A 57 23.06 -10.71 7.91
N LYS A 58 22.34 -10.62 6.79
CA LYS A 58 22.86 -10.85 5.44
C LYS A 58 23.94 -9.82 5.11
N ILE A 59 25.02 -10.27 4.48
CA ILE A 59 26.17 -9.43 4.11
C ILE A 59 26.35 -9.47 2.59
N ASP A 60 26.73 -8.35 1.99
CA ASP A 60 27.10 -8.25 0.58
C ASP A 60 28.53 -8.81 0.36
N THR A 61 28.64 -10.14 0.37
CA THR A 61 29.92 -10.85 0.26
C THR A 61 30.54 -10.79 -1.13
N GLU A 62 29.76 -10.41 -2.13
CA GLU A 62 30.22 -10.37 -3.54
C GLU A 62 30.53 -8.96 -4.02
N ASP A 63 30.53 -7.98 -3.12
CA ASP A 63 30.68 -6.57 -3.47
C ASP A 63 29.68 -6.14 -4.57
N THR A 64 28.46 -6.67 -4.52
CA THR A 64 27.43 -6.39 -5.53
C THR A 64 27.17 -4.89 -5.65
N HIS A 65 27.25 -4.17 -4.52
CA HIS A 65 27.11 -2.71 -4.50
C HIS A 65 28.11 -2.02 -5.44
N LYS A 66 29.36 -2.48 -5.51
CA LYS A 66 30.38 -1.90 -6.42
C LYS A 66 30.03 -2.17 -7.88
N LYS A 67 29.54 -3.39 -8.18
CA LYS A 67 29.14 -3.79 -9.55
C LYS A 67 28.02 -2.93 -10.11
N ILE A 68 27.18 -2.36 -9.24
CA ILE A 68 26.03 -1.50 -9.60
C ILE A 68 26.28 0.00 -9.36
N GLY A 69 27.50 0.37 -8.96
CA GLY A 69 27.83 1.76 -8.66
C GLY A 69 27.21 2.33 -7.38
N ALA A 70 26.74 1.47 -6.48
CA ALA A 70 26.23 1.91 -5.19
C ALA A 70 27.38 2.26 -4.25
N VAL A 71 27.22 3.34 -3.49
CA VAL A 71 28.26 3.87 -2.61
C VAL A 71 28.51 3.00 -1.38
N LYS A 72 27.54 2.21 -0.99
CA LYS A 72 27.57 1.40 0.24
C LYS A 72 27.23 -0.07 -0.01
N PRO A 73 27.80 -1.00 0.78
CA PRO A 73 27.39 -2.39 0.75
C PRO A 73 25.89 -2.55 1.01
N LEU A 74 25.28 -3.53 0.33
CA LEU A 74 23.86 -3.86 0.50
C LEU A 74 23.58 -4.36 1.92
N TYR A 75 22.35 -4.28 2.33
CA TYR A 75 21.78 -4.78 3.60
C TYR A 75 22.19 -4.06 4.89
N LEU A 76 23.16 -3.16 4.86
CA LEU A 76 23.69 -2.54 6.08
C LEU A 76 22.68 -1.72 6.88
N ASP A 77 21.65 -1.22 6.22
CA ASP A 77 20.61 -0.40 6.89
C ASP A 77 19.58 -1.27 7.62
N GLN A 78 19.52 -2.56 7.25
CA GLN A 78 18.63 -3.56 7.84
C GLN A 78 19.29 -4.37 8.95
N HIS A 79 20.56 -4.05 9.29
CA HIS A 79 21.31 -4.69 10.39
C HIS A 79 21.02 -4.03 11.74
N PRO A 80 21.17 -4.81 12.83
CA PRO A 80 21.23 -6.27 12.89
C PRO A 80 19.84 -6.90 12.78
N GLU A 81 19.80 -8.19 12.42
CA GLU A 81 18.62 -9.00 12.66
C GLU A 81 18.33 -9.06 14.15
N ARG A 82 17.06 -8.92 14.51
CA ARG A 82 16.62 -8.88 15.91
C ARG A 82 15.25 -9.50 16.07
N LYS A 83 15.04 -10.16 17.18
CA LYS A 83 13.76 -10.71 17.57
C LYS A 83 13.05 -9.67 18.44
N ILE A 84 11.87 -9.26 18.06
CA ILE A 84 11.06 -8.26 18.75
C ILE A 84 9.64 -8.74 18.94
N PHE A 85 8.98 -8.26 20.00
CA PHE A 85 7.58 -8.54 20.29
C PHE A 85 6.73 -7.34 19.88
N LEU A 86 5.63 -7.59 19.18
CA LEU A 86 4.57 -6.60 18.94
C LEU A 86 3.25 -7.12 19.51
N ASP A 87 2.48 -6.21 20.11
CA ASP A 87 1.08 -6.43 20.41
C ASP A 87 0.30 -6.69 19.10
N GLU A 88 -0.89 -7.21 19.22
CA GLU A 88 -1.79 -7.39 18.07
C GLU A 88 -2.19 -6.04 17.48
N TYR A 89 -2.42 -6.04 16.18
CA TYR A 89 -2.88 -4.87 15.45
C TYR A 89 -3.60 -5.30 14.17
N TYR A 90 -4.37 -4.40 13.63
CA TYR A 90 -4.97 -4.54 12.31
C TYR A 90 -4.15 -3.79 11.27
N ILE A 91 -4.10 -4.31 10.05
CA ILE A 91 -3.48 -3.67 8.89
C ILE A 91 -4.38 -3.86 7.68
N ASP A 92 -4.47 -2.87 6.81
CA ASP A 92 -5.24 -2.99 5.57
C ASP A 92 -4.73 -4.17 4.74
N GLN A 93 -5.65 -4.98 4.21
CA GLN A 93 -5.29 -6.13 3.41
C GLN A 93 -4.53 -5.74 2.15
N TYR A 94 -4.91 -4.63 1.55
CA TYR A 94 -4.35 -4.07 0.32
C TYR A 94 -3.81 -2.66 0.54
N GLU A 95 -3.11 -2.12 -0.46
CA GLU A 95 -2.77 -0.71 -0.52
C GLU A 95 -4.04 0.14 -0.71
N VAL A 96 -4.05 1.36 -0.20
CA VAL A 96 -5.16 2.30 -0.43
C VAL A 96 -5.29 2.59 -1.92
N THR A 97 -6.49 2.43 -2.46
CA THR A 97 -6.79 2.60 -3.88
C THR A 97 -7.10 4.05 -4.27
N ASN A 98 -7.04 4.35 -5.57
CA ASN A 98 -7.48 5.64 -6.10
C ASN A 98 -8.95 5.93 -5.77
N ALA A 99 -9.83 4.94 -5.83
CA ALA A 99 -11.25 5.11 -5.51
C ALA A 99 -11.47 5.47 -4.04
N GLU A 100 -10.78 4.80 -3.12
CA GLU A 100 -10.85 5.10 -1.69
C GLU A 100 -10.29 6.50 -1.37
N TYR A 101 -9.17 6.85 -2.01
CA TYR A 101 -8.57 8.17 -1.83
C TYR A 101 -9.45 9.30 -2.42
N SER A 102 -10.11 9.05 -3.57
CA SER A 102 -11.09 9.99 -4.13
C SER A 102 -12.26 10.22 -3.18
N HIS A 103 -12.80 9.16 -2.59
CA HIS A 103 -13.87 9.29 -1.62
C HIS A 103 -13.42 10.10 -0.38
N PHE A 104 -12.20 9.88 0.10
CA PHE A 104 -11.64 10.70 1.18
C PHE A 104 -11.61 12.19 0.81
N LEU A 105 -11.18 12.55 -0.39
CA LEU A 105 -11.16 13.94 -0.84
C LEU A 105 -12.57 14.54 -0.94
N GLU A 106 -13.58 13.75 -1.33
CA GLU A 106 -14.97 14.19 -1.42
C GLU A 106 -15.58 14.51 -0.05
N VAL A 107 -15.25 13.71 0.99
CA VAL A 107 -15.88 13.83 2.32
C VAL A 107 -15.05 14.68 3.29
N SER A 108 -13.77 14.86 3.04
CA SER A 108 -12.88 15.69 3.83
C SER A 108 -12.78 17.11 3.25
N GLN A 109 -12.21 18.02 4.00
CA GLN A 109 -11.86 19.35 3.47
C GLN A 109 -10.42 19.37 2.92
N PHE A 110 -9.87 18.21 2.63
CA PHE A 110 -8.52 18.07 2.11
C PHE A 110 -8.50 18.40 0.62
N THR A 111 -7.58 19.23 0.19
CA THR A 111 -7.55 19.80 -1.17
C THR A 111 -6.35 19.36 -2.00
N ASP A 112 -5.35 18.76 -1.38
CA ASP A 112 -4.15 18.33 -2.10
C ASP A 112 -4.43 17.06 -2.88
N LEU A 113 -4.30 17.16 -4.20
CA LEU A 113 -4.61 16.08 -5.14
C LEU A 113 -3.33 15.34 -5.53
N PRO A 114 -3.40 14.01 -5.74
CA PRO A 114 -2.28 13.30 -6.34
C PRO A 114 -1.82 13.96 -7.64
N ALA A 115 -0.51 14.19 -7.77
CA ALA A 115 0.05 15.06 -8.82
C ALA A 115 -0.27 14.60 -10.26
N HIS A 116 -0.63 13.33 -10.46
CA HIS A 116 -0.96 12.77 -11.77
C HIS A 116 -2.46 12.79 -12.10
N TRP A 117 -3.32 13.18 -11.15
CA TRP A 117 -4.76 13.25 -11.41
C TRP A 117 -5.07 14.49 -12.23
N GLN A 118 -5.83 14.30 -13.32
CA GLN A 118 -6.26 15.41 -14.19
C GLN A 118 -7.59 15.97 -13.69
N ASP A 119 -7.63 17.27 -13.49
CA ASP A 119 -8.83 17.97 -12.99
C ASP A 119 -9.41 17.37 -11.70
N GLY A 120 -8.54 16.79 -10.86
CA GLY A 120 -8.93 16.13 -9.61
C GLY A 120 -9.54 14.75 -9.77
N VAL A 121 -9.43 14.14 -10.95
CA VAL A 121 -9.98 12.82 -11.25
C VAL A 121 -8.86 11.85 -11.61
N PHE A 122 -8.87 10.68 -10.96
CA PHE A 122 -7.96 9.59 -11.35
C PHE A 122 -8.37 8.98 -12.71
N PRO A 123 -7.43 8.33 -13.43
CA PRO A 123 -7.76 7.66 -14.69
C PRO A 123 -8.87 6.63 -14.52
N LYS A 124 -9.91 6.69 -15.34
CA LYS A 124 -11.19 5.95 -15.22
C LYS A 124 -11.05 4.45 -14.92
N GLU A 125 -10.01 3.81 -15.46
CA GLU A 125 -9.80 2.36 -15.32
C GLU A 125 -8.79 2.02 -14.21
N GLN A 126 -8.47 2.98 -13.33
CA GLN A 126 -7.50 2.81 -12.26
C GLN A 126 -8.10 3.00 -10.87
N GLY A 127 -9.40 2.85 -10.72
CA GLY A 127 -10.08 3.01 -9.43
C GLY A 127 -9.57 2.02 -8.38
N ASP A 128 -9.29 0.79 -8.78
CA ASP A 128 -8.78 -0.30 -7.94
C ASP A 128 -7.24 -0.43 -7.95
N HIS A 129 -6.52 0.50 -8.57
CA HIS A 129 -5.07 0.61 -8.47
C HIS A 129 -4.68 1.38 -7.21
N PRO A 130 -3.49 1.12 -6.63
CA PRO A 130 -3.02 1.90 -5.49
C PRO A 130 -2.89 3.38 -5.87
N VAL A 131 -3.30 4.26 -4.96
CA VAL A 131 -3.00 5.68 -5.08
C VAL A 131 -1.51 5.91 -4.94
N THR A 132 -0.95 6.71 -5.84
CA THR A 132 0.47 7.06 -5.85
C THR A 132 0.64 8.57 -6.01
N GLN A 133 1.89 9.03 -5.98
CA GLN A 133 2.22 10.45 -6.05
C GLN A 133 1.54 11.27 -4.95
N VAL A 134 1.48 10.69 -3.78
CA VAL A 134 1.08 11.32 -2.53
C VAL A 134 2.29 11.45 -1.61
N THR A 135 2.40 12.57 -0.90
CA THR A 135 3.41 12.80 0.13
C THR A 135 3.12 11.97 1.38
N TRP A 136 4.10 11.87 2.29
CA TRP A 136 3.87 11.22 3.57
C TRP A 136 2.76 11.90 4.39
N TRP A 137 2.65 13.21 4.31
CA TRP A 137 1.65 13.98 5.05
C TRP A 137 0.23 13.71 4.54
N GLU A 138 0.07 13.57 3.24
CA GLU A 138 -1.21 13.22 2.61
C GLU A 138 -1.63 11.80 2.97
N ALA A 139 -0.71 10.84 2.89
CA ALA A 139 -0.94 9.46 3.31
C ALA A 139 -1.30 9.36 4.80
N TRP A 140 -0.57 10.08 5.65
CA TRP A 140 -0.85 10.17 7.07
C TRP A 140 -2.23 10.77 7.36
N SER A 141 -2.57 11.88 6.69
CA SER A 141 -3.87 12.55 6.84
C SER A 141 -5.03 11.64 6.44
N TYR A 142 -4.89 10.88 5.35
CA TYR A 142 -5.87 9.87 4.95
C TYR A 142 -6.11 8.84 6.07
N CYS A 143 -5.05 8.21 6.57
CA CYS A 143 -5.20 7.22 7.63
C CYS A 143 -5.83 7.82 8.90
N GLN A 144 -5.41 9.02 9.31
CA GLN A 144 -5.98 9.70 10.48
C GLN A 144 -7.46 10.00 10.33
N SER A 145 -7.90 10.45 9.15
CA SER A 145 -9.32 10.76 8.90
C SER A 145 -10.22 9.53 8.97
N ASN A 146 -9.65 8.35 8.74
CA ASN A 146 -10.34 7.06 8.85
C ASN A 146 -10.16 6.40 10.25
N GLY A 147 -9.66 7.15 11.26
CA GLY A 147 -9.42 6.60 12.60
C GLY A 147 -8.27 5.59 12.66
N LYS A 148 -7.44 5.54 11.64
CA LYS A 148 -6.30 4.65 11.47
C LYS A 148 -4.97 5.45 11.55
N GLN A 149 -3.85 4.79 11.34
CA GLN A 149 -2.53 5.41 11.19
C GLN A 149 -1.74 4.71 10.09
N LEU A 150 -0.67 5.32 9.60
CA LEU A 150 0.32 4.59 8.81
C LEU A 150 0.92 3.47 9.68
N PRO A 151 1.19 2.28 9.14
CA PRO A 151 1.84 1.22 9.90
C PRO A 151 3.23 1.68 10.35
N THR A 152 3.65 1.27 11.54
CA THR A 152 5.07 1.38 11.88
C THR A 152 5.89 0.46 10.98
N GLU A 153 7.17 0.76 10.83
CA GLU A 153 8.08 -0.09 10.06
C GLU A 153 8.08 -1.54 10.61
N GLU A 154 8.00 -1.70 11.92
CA GLU A 154 7.95 -3.00 12.59
C GLU A 154 6.64 -3.73 12.29
N GLN A 155 5.50 -3.04 12.30
CA GLN A 155 4.20 -3.59 11.93
C GLN A 155 4.20 -4.06 10.46
N TRP A 156 4.68 -3.21 9.56
CA TRP A 156 4.76 -3.53 8.15
C TRP A 156 5.62 -4.79 7.91
N GLU A 157 6.81 -4.86 8.52
CA GLU A 157 7.72 -5.99 8.33
C GLU A 157 7.17 -7.29 8.92
N LYS A 158 6.54 -7.23 10.11
CA LYS A 158 5.86 -8.40 10.70
C LYS A 158 4.73 -8.89 9.79
N ALA A 159 3.90 -7.98 9.27
CA ALA A 159 2.81 -8.32 8.36
C ALA A 159 3.32 -9.03 7.09
N ALA A 160 4.45 -8.59 6.55
CA ALA A 160 5.05 -9.15 5.34
C ALA A 160 5.73 -10.51 5.56
N ARG A 161 6.49 -10.65 6.65
CA ARG A 161 7.40 -11.78 6.86
C ARG A 161 6.83 -12.89 7.74
N GLY A 162 5.75 -12.60 8.46
CA GLY A 162 5.24 -13.51 9.47
C GLY A 162 6.20 -13.72 10.65
N PRO A 163 5.87 -14.64 11.57
CA PRO A 163 6.69 -14.88 12.76
C PRO A 163 8.04 -15.53 12.45
N ALA A 164 8.14 -16.26 11.33
CA ALA A 164 9.36 -16.94 10.90
C ALA A 164 10.38 -16.03 10.24
N GLY A 165 10.04 -14.76 9.96
CA GLY A 165 10.95 -13.83 9.31
C GLY A 165 11.27 -14.17 7.87
N LEU A 166 10.26 -14.63 7.10
CA LEU A 166 10.44 -15.03 5.71
C LEU A 166 11.08 -13.91 4.87
N PRO A 167 11.97 -14.24 3.93
CA PRO A 167 12.58 -13.25 3.04
C PRO A 167 11.59 -12.66 2.03
N PHE A 168 10.54 -13.40 1.65
CA PHE A 168 9.46 -12.96 0.78
C PHE A 168 8.11 -13.31 1.42
N PRO A 169 7.01 -12.59 1.12
CA PRO A 169 5.70 -12.88 1.71
C PRO A 169 5.27 -14.35 1.51
N TRP A 170 5.58 -14.92 0.35
CA TRP A 170 5.22 -16.29 -0.02
C TRP A 170 6.23 -17.35 0.41
N GLY A 171 7.36 -17.03 1.02
CA GLY A 171 8.35 -18.03 1.47
C GLY A 171 9.81 -17.64 1.29
N GLU A 172 10.65 -18.67 1.21
CA GLU A 172 12.11 -18.54 1.29
C GLU A 172 12.79 -18.10 -0.01
N LYS A 173 12.15 -18.31 -1.15
CA LYS A 173 12.78 -18.08 -2.46
C LYS A 173 11.99 -17.07 -3.28
N TYR A 174 12.73 -16.22 -3.98
CA TYR A 174 12.12 -15.38 -5.01
C TYR A 174 11.52 -16.24 -6.12
N ILE A 175 10.29 -15.93 -6.50
CA ILE A 175 9.59 -16.57 -7.61
C ILE A 175 9.08 -15.47 -8.52
N LYS A 176 9.63 -15.42 -9.74
CA LYS A 176 9.25 -14.45 -10.75
C LYS A 176 7.75 -14.56 -11.09
N GLY A 177 7.09 -13.42 -11.22
CA GLY A 177 5.68 -13.32 -11.58
C GLY A 177 4.70 -13.39 -10.42
N LYS A 178 5.17 -13.63 -9.18
CA LYS A 178 4.30 -13.60 -8.00
C LYS A 178 3.94 -12.19 -7.53
N ALA A 179 4.73 -11.19 -7.90
CA ALA A 179 4.51 -9.80 -7.56
C ALA A 179 4.89 -8.89 -8.72
N ASN A 180 4.31 -7.69 -8.76
CA ASN A 180 4.65 -6.64 -9.72
C ASN A 180 5.92 -5.91 -9.27
N VAL A 181 7.08 -6.48 -9.55
CA VAL A 181 8.36 -6.05 -8.99
C VAL A 181 9.33 -5.56 -10.06
N GLY A 182 9.86 -4.38 -9.85
CA GLY A 182 10.95 -3.82 -10.66
C GLY A 182 10.61 -3.77 -12.14
N ILE A 183 11.60 -4.00 -12.98
CA ILE A 183 11.43 -4.01 -14.44
C ILE A 183 10.88 -5.34 -14.99
N GLU A 184 10.77 -6.36 -14.16
CA GLU A 184 10.24 -7.68 -14.51
C GLU A 184 8.72 -7.74 -14.42
N GLY A 185 8.10 -6.79 -13.69
CA GLY A 185 6.66 -6.62 -13.59
C GLY A 185 6.07 -5.78 -14.73
N ASP A 186 4.89 -5.25 -14.51
CA ASP A 186 4.10 -4.50 -15.51
C ASP A 186 4.63 -3.08 -15.78
N ARG A 187 5.61 -2.61 -15.05
CA ARG A 187 6.20 -1.25 -15.15
C ARG A 187 5.20 -0.10 -14.96
N LYS A 188 4.12 -0.39 -14.31
CA LYS A 188 3.04 0.52 -13.92
C LYS A 188 2.32 -0.06 -12.72
N THR A 189 1.47 0.71 -12.05
CA THR A 189 0.57 0.15 -11.05
C THR A 189 -0.38 -0.84 -11.70
N MET A 190 -0.78 -1.85 -10.93
CA MET A 190 -1.80 -2.81 -11.27
C MET A 190 -2.91 -2.79 -10.21
N PRO A 191 -4.11 -3.29 -10.51
CA PRO A 191 -5.13 -3.49 -9.49
C PRO A 191 -4.56 -4.17 -8.26
N VAL A 192 -4.93 -3.73 -7.05
CA VAL A 192 -4.39 -4.27 -5.78
C VAL A 192 -4.64 -5.77 -5.62
N THR A 193 -5.54 -6.35 -6.40
CA THR A 193 -5.86 -7.79 -6.44
C THR A 193 -5.16 -8.56 -7.56
N ALA A 194 -4.38 -7.89 -8.42
CA ALA A 194 -3.83 -8.49 -9.64
C ALA A 194 -2.81 -9.61 -9.38
N TYR A 195 -2.16 -9.59 -8.21
CA TYR A 195 -1.13 -10.56 -7.84
C TYR A 195 -1.53 -11.35 -6.61
N PRO A 196 -2.45 -12.32 -6.70
CA PRO A 196 -2.99 -13.05 -5.55
C PRO A 196 -1.97 -13.96 -4.86
N GLU A 197 -0.82 -14.21 -5.49
CA GLU A 197 0.28 -14.97 -4.90
C GLU A 197 1.25 -14.11 -4.09
N ASP A 198 1.17 -12.77 -4.20
CA ASP A 198 1.88 -11.83 -3.31
C ASP A 198 1.11 -11.70 -1.99
N ALA A 199 0.99 -12.82 -1.31
CA ALA A 199 0.25 -12.96 -0.06
C ALA A 199 1.18 -13.37 1.08
N SER A 200 1.16 -12.61 2.15
CA SER A 200 1.92 -12.91 3.37
C SER A 200 1.31 -14.09 4.15
N PRO A 201 2.00 -14.63 5.17
CA PRO A 201 1.44 -15.65 6.06
C PRO A 201 0.12 -15.22 6.72
N TYR A 202 -0.08 -13.94 6.92
CA TYR A 202 -1.31 -13.38 7.48
C TYR A 202 -2.37 -13.03 6.42
N LYS A 203 -2.09 -13.22 5.12
CA LYS A 203 -2.96 -12.85 4.00
C LYS A 203 -3.07 -11.35 3.74
N VAL A 204 -2.08 -10.61 4.15
CA VAL A 204 -1.87 -9.24 3.68
C VAL A 204 -1.24 -9.30 2.30
N MET A 205 -1.75 -8.53 1.35
CA MET A 205 -1.45 -8.61 -0.07
C MET A 205 -0.54 -7.46 -0.52
N GLY A 206 0.19 -7.64 -1.62
CA GLY A 206 0.94 -6.56 -2.26
C GLY A 206 2.18 -6.08 -1.48
N LEU A 207 2.69 -6.86 -0.51
CA LEU A 207 3.82 -6.45 0.33
C LEU A 207 5.20 -6.65 -0.33
N SER A 208 5.24 -7.26 -1.51
CA SER A 208 6.50 -7.46 -2.24
C SER A 208 6.62 -6.60 -3.49
N GLY A 209 5.50 -6.10 -4.00
CA GLY A 209 5.48 -5.40 -5.28
C GLY A 209 4.41 -4.31 -5.38
N ASN A 210 4.07 -3.96 -6.60
CA ASN A 210 3.14 -2.92 -7.00
C ASN A 210 3.63 -1.52 -6.65
N VAL A 211 3.57 -1.11 -5.38
CA VAL A 211 4.14 0.17 -4.93
C VAL A 211 4.98 -0.02 -3.65
N MET A 212 5.96 0.82 -3.46
CA MET A 212 6.57 1.00 -2.14
C MET A 212 5.58 1.76 -1.25
N GLU A 213 5.68 1.59 0.06
CA GLU A 213 4.70 2.11 0.98
C GLU A 213 5.31 3.01 2.05
N TRP A 214 4.68 4.16 2.27
CA TRP A 214 4.99 5.03 3.39
C TRP A 214 4.71 4.32 4.71
N THR A 215 5.66 4.45 5.65
CA THR A 215 5.47 4.02 7.05
C THR A 215 5.52 5.21 8.01
N LEU A 216 5.10 4.98 9.25
CA LEU A 216 5.05 6.03 10.26
C LEU A 216 6.45 6.53 10.67
N ASP A 217 7.47 5.69 10.55
CA ASP A 217 8.76 5.89 11.19
C ASP A 217 9.67 6.85 10.43
N TRP A 218 10.51 7.53 11.19
CA TRP A 218 11.68 8.20 10.67
C TRP A 218 12.77 7.19 10.34
N TYR A 219 13.57 7.48 9.33
CA TYR A 219 14.68 6.62 8.93
C TYR A 219 15.81 6.69 9.95
N LEU A 220 15.70 5.86 10.99
CA LEU A 220 16.68 5.74 12.07
C LEU A 220 17.47 4.43 11.95
N PRO A 221 18.69 4.36 12.50
CA PRO A 221 19.40 3.09 12.60
C PRO A 221 18.64 2.14 13.52
N TYR A 222 18.63 0.87 13.21
CA TYR A 222 18.10 -0.15 14.12
C TYR A 222 18.92 -0.19 15.41
N PRO A 223 18.31 -0.52 16.55
CA PRO A 223 19.04 -0.75 17.80
C PRO A 223 20.20 -1.73 17.58
N GLY A 224 21.42 -1.32 17.97
CA GLY A 224 22.64 -2.08 17.74
C GLY A 224 23.36 -1.79 16.42
N ASN A 225 22.76 -1.06 15.49
CA ASN A 225 23.46 -0.60 14.30
C ASN A 225 24.35 0.60 14.65
N THR A 226 25.65 0.39 14.61
CA THR A 226 26.64 1.43 14.95
C THR A 226 27.10 2.26 13.73
N ARG A 227 26.54 1.99 12.58
CA ARG A 227 26.90 2.67 11.34
C ARG A 227 26.53 4.14 11.39
N LYS A 228 27.43 4.99 10.91
CA LYS A 228 27.14 6.41 10.66
C LYS A 228 26.67 6.57 9.23
N GLU A 229 25.44 6.99 9.06
CA GLU A 229 24.84 7.31 7.77
C GLU A 229 24.20 8.69 7.90
N PHE A 230 24.53 9.61 6.98
CA PHE A 230 24.05 10.99 7.05
C PHE A 230 22.52 11.11 6.86
N ARG A 231 21.89 10.08 6.29
CA ARG A 231 20.43 10.02 6.09
C ARG A 231 19.67 9.54 7.32
N PHE A 232 20.37 8.95 8.30
CA PHE A 232 19.74 8.61 9.58
C PHE A 232 19.39 9.87 10.35
N GLY A 233 18.14 9.97 10.77
CA GLY A 233 17.65 11.12 11.55
C GLY A 233 16.17 11.41 11.27
N LYS A 234 15.68 12.51 11.82
CA LYS A 234 14.29 12.97 11.59
C LYS A 234 14.19 13.88 10.36
N VAL A 235 14.75 13.43 9.24
CA VAL A 235 14.73 14.14 7.96
C VAL A 235 13.98 13.31 6.90
N PHE A 236 14.19 12.00 6.92
CA PHE A 236 13.59 11.07 5.97
C PHE A 236 12.65 10.10 6.66
N LYS A 237 11.58 9.74 5.99
CA LYS A 237 10.65 8.68 6.38
C LYS A 237 11.04 7.36 5.74
N VAL A 238 10.66 6.25 6.40
CA VAL A 238 10.93 4.92 5.87
C VAL A 238 9.88 4.56 4.83
N LEU A 239 10.35 4.05 3.69
CA LEU A 239 9.57 3.32 2.70
C LEU A 239 9.85 1.84 2.80
N ARG A 240 8.81 1.03 2.65
CA ARG A 240 8.88 -0.43 2.71
C ARG A 240 8.31 -1.05 1.43
N GLY A 241 8.62 -2.34 1.24
CA GLY A 241 8.23 -3.05 0.04
C GLY A 241 9.08 -2.70 -1.16
N ASN A 242 8.64 -3.20 -2.30
CA ASN A 242 9.20 -2.86 -3.60
C ASN A 242 8.05 -2.45 -4.52
N GLY A 243 8.32 -1.59 -5.48
CA GLY A 243 7.34 -1.16 -6.45
C GLY A 243 7.71 -1.60 -7.87
N PHE A 244 6.77 -1.39 -8.78
CA PHE A 244 7.10 -1.41 -10.19
C PHE A 244 8.20 -0.39 -10.48
N GLN A 245 9.05 -0.65 -11.48
CA GLN A 245 10.11 0.25 -11.86
C GLN A 245 10.17 0.36 -13.38
N LYS A 246 10.33 1.58 -13.87
CA LYS A 246 10.57 1.82 -15.30
C LYS A 246 12.07 1.71 -15.63
N ALA A 247 12.93 2.04 -14.68
CA ALA A 247 14.38 2.01 -14.81
C ALA A 247 15.07 1.99 -13.43
N GLY A 248 16.38 1.71 -13.39
CA GLY A 248 17.21 1.81 -12.17
C GLY A 248 17.68 0.47 -11.62
N HIS A 249 18.33 0.51 -10.46
CA HIS A 249 18.98 -0.65 -9.84
C HIS A 249 18.03 -1.58 -9.06
N TYR A 250 16.78 -1.24 -8.95
CA TYR A 250 15.76 -1.97 -8.18
C TYR A 250 15.37 -3.34 -8.80
N PHE A 251 16.00 -3.71 -9.92
CA PHE A 251 15.91 -5.06 -10.48
C PHE A 251 16.72 -6.10 -9.70
N LEU A 252 17.58 -5.68 -8.79
CA LEU A 252 18.40 -6.58 -8.00
C LEU A 252 17.56 -7.28 -6.95
N GLU A 253 17.83 -8.57 -6.77
CA GLU A 253 17.20 -9.38 -5.72
C GLU A 253 17.32 -8.73 -4.34
N ALA A 254 18.45 -8.04 -4.09
CA ALA A 254 18.72 -7.35 -2.85
C ALA A 254 17.64 -6.37 -2.40
N TYR A 255 16.93 -5.76 -3.34
CA TYR A 255 15.85 -4.81 -3.04
C TYR A 255 14.47 -5.47 -2.98
N ARG A 256 14.37 -6.76 -3.30
CA ARG A 256 13.09 -7.50 -3.34
C ARG A 256 12.73 -8.17 -2.01
N TYR A 257 13.69 -8.24 -1.09
CA TYR A 257 13.45 -8.84 0.23
C TYR A 257 12.46 -8.00 1.06
N SER A 258 11.56 -8.67 1.75
CA SER A 258 10.58 -8.02 2.64
C SER A 258 11.23 -7.28 3.83
N PHE A 259 12.51 -7.54 4.14
CA PHE A 259 13.28 -6.77 5.11
C PHE A 259 13.96 -5.53 4.51
N SER A 260 13.90 -5.35 3.19
CA SER A 260 14.47 -4.16 2.54
C SER A 260 13.76 -2.90 2.97
N ARG A 261 14.53 -1.86 3.21
CA ARG A 261 14.03 -0.54 3.55
C ARG A 261 14.75 0.52 2.73
N THR A 262 14.07 1.58 2.42
CA THR A 262 14.63 2.78 1.83
C THR A 262 14.06 4.01 2.50
N GLU A 263 14.48 5.18 2.08
CA GLU A 263 14.09 6.45 2.68
C GLU A 263 13.68 7.47 1.63
N ALA A 264 12.75 8.35 2.01
CA ALA A 264 12.35 9.47 1.20
C ALA A 264 12.00 10.69 2.07
N ASN A 265 12.16 11.88 1.52
CA ASN A 265 11.73 13.10 2.20
C ASN A 265 10.20 13.09 2.31
N PRO A 266 9.60 13.41 3.48
CA PRO A 266 8.15 13.37 3.66
C PRO A 266 7.36 14.36 2.78
N ASN A 267 8.03 15.32 2.15
CA ASN A 267 7.40 16.26 1.22
C ASN A 267 7.53 15.84 -0.26
N ASP A 268 8.29 14.78 -0.53
CA ASP A 268 8.42 14.25 -1.89
C ASP A 268 7.29 13.26 -2.19
N PHE A 269 7.00 13.07 -3.48
CA PHE A 269 6.06 12.10 -3.98
C PHE A 269 6.63 11.38 -5.21
N PHE A 270 6.22 10.12 -5.42
CA PHE A 270 6.79 9.26 -6.46
C PHE A 270 5.70 8.44 -7.16
N GLU A 271 5.92 8.13 -8.44
CA GLU A 271 4.94 7.36 -9.24
C GLU A 271 4.75 5.91 -8.77
N ASN A 272 5.69 5.39 -7.99
CA ASN A 272 5.72 4.02 -7.49
C ASN A 272 5.68 3.93 -5.95
N VAL A 273 5.21 4.97 -5.29
CA VAL A 273 5.03 5.02 -3.84
C VAL A 273 3.58 5.33 -3.51
N GLY A 274 2.98 4.44 -2.74
CA GLY A 274 1.65 4.55 -2.17
C GLY A 274 1.70 4.32 -0.65
N PHE A 275 0.63 3.76 -0.09
CA PHE A 275 0.55 3.46 1.33
C PHE A 275 -0.62 2.52 1.66
N ARG A 276 -0.61 1.99 2.86
CA ARG A 276 -1.76 1.35 3.54
C ARG A 276 -1.86 1.86 4.96
N CYS A 277 -2.97 1.60 5.63
CA CYS A 277 -3.13 2.00 7.03
C CYS A 277 -3.07 0.79 7.98
N SER A 278 -2.86 1.09 9.26
CA SER A 278 -2.96 0.15 10.38
C SER A 278 -3.82 0.73 11.49
N SER A 279 -4.30 -0.14 12.39
CA SER A 279 -5.05 0.27 13.58
C SER A 279 -4.72 -0.66 14.74
N LYS A 280 -4.89 -0.16 15.95
CA LYS A 280 -4.83 -0.99 17.17
C LYS A 280 -6.19 -1.62 17.51
N TYR A 281 -7.28 -1.09 16.90
CA TYR A 281 -8.66 -1.50 17.19
C TYR A 281 -9.45 -1.55 15.88
#